data_d19d428d4063ba89699b3c7132f8836e
#
_entry.id   d19d428d4063ba89699b3c7132f8836e
#
_cell.length_a   1.000
_cell.length_b   1.000
_cell.length_c   1.000
_cell.angle_alpha   90.00
_cell.angle_beta   90.00
_cell.angle_gamma   90.00
#
_symmetry.space_group_name_H-M   'P 1'
#
loop_
_entity.id
_entity.type
_entity.pdbx_description
1 polymer ?
#
loop_
_entity_poly.entity_id
_entity_poly.type
_entity_poly.pdbx_seq_one_letter_code
_entity_poly.pdbx_strand_id
1 'polypeptide(L)'
;MASGGLAALKLLVGGLSGSLGLLAEAAHSLLDLFSSLITLLVVRVAAVPPDSNHPYGHERAEQLGALAGMTLLAGTGALILYHAFDTIFFHPGSPAVSVWAFAVLIVSVIVDFFRARALRRAAASHASSALASDAEHFANDMLGAISVLVGLAIIALRDPLHLPLWLVARADAFAALIVAVIAFRSVWNLGSRAVHALMDDVPIGLTERLKKRVESVDGVVRGTVTVRTRFVGNRPFVEVKLGTVRGASLESAHQLSEIVEKELSAELGNAEAIVHVEPAATPDEPRAAGVREIADRLGLRVHNLNIYLVARETRIELDLELPDSLTLAEAHRHSETLEAAIMKELPGTVLVTVHLEPRSDEPKPAVRHLPSTRRVEEALAKLPEAKNVRVQDVLVTDEGLVLTLEKAFKGKTSLAETHELMAGLERAIHTILPEVMRVHINPEIEA
;
A
#
# COMPACT_ATOMS: atom_id res chain seq x y z
N MET A 1 30.65 -28.92 -0.27
CA MET A 1 31.61 -30.04 -0.35
C MET A 1 32.67 -29.86 -1.44
N ALA A 2 32.31 -29.48 -2.69
CA ALA A 2 33.31 -29.26 -3.77
C ALA A 2 34.35 -28.18 -3.45
N SER A 3 33.93 -27.03 -2.87
CA SER A 3 34.85 -25.94 -2.48
C SER A 3 35.87 -26.36 -1.42
N GLY A 4 35.42 -27.08 -0.39
CA GLY A 4 36.32 -27.57 0.67
C GLY A 4 37.31 -28.62 0.14
N GLY A 5 36.88 -29.50 -0.76
CA GLY A 5 37.76 -30.45 -1.39
C GLY A 5 38.81 -29.80 -2.32
N LEU A 6 38.40 -28.77 -3.08
CA LEU A 6 39.31 -28.02 -3.94
C LEU A 6 40.30 -27.18 -3.13
N ALA A 7 39.86 -26.50 -2.06
CA ALA A 7 40.72 -25.76 -1.16
C ALA A 7 41.75 -26.67 -0.48
N ALA A 8 41.32 -27.83 0.02
CA ALA A 8 42.23 -28.83 0.63
C ALA A 8 43.27 -29.35 -0.37
N LEU A 9 42.86 -29.63 -1.62
CA LEU A 9 43.76 -30.07 -2.69
C LEU A 9 44.80 -28.98 -3.00
N LYS A 10 44.38 -27.73 -3.16
CA LYS A 10 45.28 -26.58 -3.41
C LYS A 10 46.25 -26.37 -2.25
N LEU A 11 45.79 -26.50 -1.02
CA LEU A 11 46.64 -26.41 0.20
C LEU A 11 47.71 -27.50 0.25
N LEU A 12 47.30 -28.73 -0.03
CA LEU A 12 48.19 -29.88 -0.02
C LEU A 12 49.26 -29.80 -1.11
N VAL A 13 48.84 -29.50 -2.35
CA VAL A 13 49.77 -29.37 -3.48
C VAL A 13 50.64 -28.10 -3.31
N GLY A 14 50.08 -26.96 -2.85
CA GLY A 14 50.82 -25.76 -2.54
C GLY A 14 51.87 -25.91 -1.47
N GLY A 15 51.55 -26.60 -0.36
CA GLY A 15 52.46 -26.88 0.71
C GLY A 15 53.57 -27.85 0.31
N LEU A 16 53.27 -28.92 -0.46
CA LEU A 16 54.26 -29.86 -0.93
C LEU A 16 55.17 -29.28 -2.03
N SER A 17 54.67 -28.42 -2.88
CA SER A 17 55.43 -27.81 -3.97
C SER A 17 56.20 -26.52 -3.57
N GLY A 18 55.91 -25.98 -2.37
CA GLY A 18 56.44 -24.69 -1.94
C GLY A 18 55.96 -23.50 -2.80
N SER A 19 54.92 -23.67 -3.63
CA SER A 19 54.39 -22.67 -4.52
C SER A 19 53.54 -21.65 -3.77
N LEU A 20 54.06 -20.42 -3.65
CA LEU A 20 53.32 -19.28 -3.07
C LEU A 20 52.03 -18.96 -3.82
N GLY A 21 52.02 -19.13 -5.17
CA GLY A 21 50.81 -18.93 -6.00
C GLY A 21 49.72 -19.92 -5.68
N LEU A 22 50.05 -21.21 -5.51
CA LEU A 22 49.07 -22.25 -5.10
C LEU A 22 48.54 -22.05 -3.68
N LEU A 23 49.38 -21.55 -2.77
CA LEU A 23 48.98 -21.21 -1.41
C LEU A 23 48.04 -19.99 -1.40
N ALA A 24 48.28 -18.99 -2.23
CA ALA A 24 47.37 -17.85 -2.40
C ALA A 24 46.01 -18.29 -2.96
N GLU A 25 46.01 -19.17 -3.97
CA GLU A 25 44.78 -19.76 -4.53
C GLU A 25 44.04 -20.64 -3.50
N ALA A 26 44.75 -21.35 -2.64
CA ALA A 26 44.15 -22.10 -1.53
C ALA A 26 43.44 -21.16 -0.54
N ALA A 27 44.10 -20.06 -0.18
CA ALA A 27 43.52 -19.04 0.70
C ALA A 27 42.27 -18.41 0.09
N HIS A 28 42.29 -18.12 -1.23
CA HIS A 28 41.13 -17.64 -1.97
C HIS A 28 39.96 -18.66 -1.92
N SER A 29 40.23 -19.92 -2.18
CA SER A 29 39.22 -20.98 -2.13
C SER A 29 38.63 -21.21 -0.72
N LEU A 30 39.36 -20.90 0.35
CA LEU A 30 38.82 -20.87 1.71
C LEU A 30 37.87 -19.69 1.92
N LEU A 31 38.17 -18.49 1.40
CA LEU A 31 37.28 -17.35 1.44
C LEU A 31 35.97 -17.63 0.68
N ASP A 32 36.04 -18.32 -0.46
CA ASP A 32 34.86 -18.77 -1.21
C ASP A 32 33.97 -19.72 -0.41
N LEU A 33 34.59 -20.62 0.36
CA LEU A 33 33.84 -21.51 1.27
C LEU A 33 33.09 -20.71 2.34
N PHE A 34 33.74 -19.68 2.93
CA PHE A 34 33.07 -18.80 3.90
C PHE A 34 31.94 -17.99 3.26
N SER A 35 32.13 -17.47 2.05
CA SER A 35 31.08 -16.78 1.30
C SER A 35 29.85 -17.69 1.07
N SER A 36 30.07 -18.91 0.60
CA SER A 36 29.00 -19.90 0.41
C SER A 36 28.28 -20.26 1.72
N LEU A 37 29.00 -20.28 2.85
CA LEU A 37 28.40 -20.54 4.15
C LEU A 37 27.53 -19.35 4.59
N ILE A 38 27.98 -18.13 4.37
CA ILE A 38 27.20 -16.91 4.65
C ILE A 38 25.91 -16.94 3.86
N THR A 39 25.98 -17.21 2.53
CA THR A 39 24.78 -17.31 1.67
C THR A 39 23.81 -18.37 2.19
N LEU A 40 24.30 -19.55 2.59
CA LEU A 40 23.47 -20.60 3.15
C LEU A 40 22.75 -20.17 4.44
N LEU A 41 23.45 -19.47 5.33
CA LEU A 41 22.88 -18.97 6.57
C LEU A 41 21.82 -17.89 6.30
N VAL A 42 22.13 -16.97 5.41
CA VAL A 42 21.21 -15.88 5.01
C VAL A 42 19.92 -16.42 4.39
N VAL A 43 20.00 -17.38 3.48
CA VAL A 43 18.81 -18.02 2.88
C VAL A 43 17.99 -18.76 3.93
N ARG A 44 18.63 -19.42 4.91
CA ARG A 44 17.91 -20.04 6.04
C ARG A 44 17.21 -19.02 6.93
N VAL A 45 17.86 -17.90 7.23
CA VAL A 45 17.25 -16.80 8.01
C VAL A 45 16.07 -16.19 7.24
N ALA A 46 16.24 -15.93 5.95
CA ALA A 46 15.19 -15.37 5.11
C ALA A 46 13.94 -16.26 5.00
N ALA A 47 14.11 -17.57 5.11
CA ALA A 47 13.01 -18.55 5.09
C ALA A 47 12.24 -18.64 6.43
N VAL A 48 12.66 -17.94 7.49
CA VAL A 48 11.93 -17.91 8.76
C VAL A 48 10.66 -17.09 8.61
N PRO A 49 9.48 -17.63 8.99
CA PRO A 49 8.21 -16.91 8.91
C PRO A 49 8.19 -15.68 9.83
N PRO A 50 7.21 -14.78 9.66
CA PRO A 50 7.00 -13.65 10.56
C PRO A 50 6.96 -14.05 12.03
N ASP A 51 7.58 -13.23 12.89
CA ASP A 51 7.60 -13.38 14.34
C ASP A 51 7.27 -12.06 15.04
N SER A 52 7.28 -12.04 16.38
CA SER A 52 6.94 -10.84 17.17
C SER A 52 7.88 -9.65 16.94
N ASN A 53 9.14 -9.90 16.56
CA ASN A 53 10.14 -8.86 16.33
C ASN A 53 10.23 -8.47 14.85
N HIS A 54 9.82 -9.38 13.95
CA HIS A 54 9.82 -9.18 12.49
C HIS A 54 8.44 -9.53 11.90
N PRO A 55 7.42 -8.66 12.11
CA PRO A 55 6.04 -8.93 11.69
C PRO A 55 5.87 -9.15 10.17
N TYR A 56 6.78 -8.61 9.35
CA TYR A 56 6.77 -8.78 7.89
C TYR A 56 7.64 -9.95 7.40
N GLY A 57 8.23 -10.74 8.33
CA GLY A 57 9.12 -11.85 8.01
C GLY A 57 10.59 -11.42 7.86
N HIS A 58 11.43 -12.39 7.48
CA HIS A 58 12.88 -12.24 7.44
C HIS A 58 13.44 -12.16 6.01
N GLU A 59 12.60 -12.10 4.99
CA GLU A 59 13.01 -12.15 3.57
C GLU A 59 14.02 -11.06 3.19
N ARG A 60 13.99 -9.89 3.89
CA ARG A 60 14.98 -8.81 3.68
C ARG A 60 16.42 -9.20 4.06
N ALA A 61 16.60 -10.29 4.82
CA ALA A 61 17.95 -10.80 5.11
C ALA A 61 18.69 -11.20 3.82
N GLU A 62 17.98 -11.62 2.76
CA GLU A 62 18.62 -11.93 1.47
C GLU A 62 19.31 -10.73 0.84
N GLN A 63 18.68 -9.54 0.90
CA GLN A 63 19.29 -8.31 0.38
C GLN A 63 20.54 -7.91 1.16
N LEU A 64 20.52 -8.10 2.48
CA LEU A 64 21.70 -7.88 3.34
C LEU A 64 22.81 -8.88 3.03
N GLY A 65 22.45 -10.15 2.81
CA GLY A 65 23.41 -11.17 2.40
C GLY A 65 24.00 -10.91 1.02
N ALA A 66 23.18 -10.46 0.07
CA ALA A 66 23.66 -10.05 -1.25
C ALA A 66 24.65 -8.87 -1.15
N LEU A 67 24.37 -7.86 -0.31
CA LEU A 67 25.29 -6.75 -0.06
C LEU A 67 26.58 -7.20 0.58
N ALA A 68 26.55 -8.11 1.55
CA ALA A 68 27.75 -8.70 2.17
C ALA A 68 28.59 -9.45 1.13
N GLY A 69 27.97 -10.27 0.26
CA GLY A 69 28.66 -10.95 -0.84
C GLY A 69 29.28 -9.97 -1.83
N MET A 70 28.56 -8.89 -2.19
CA MET A 70 29.09 -7.85 -3.10
C MET A 70 30.25 -7.07 -2.45
N THR A 71 30.21 -6.82 -1.14
CA THR A 71 31.32 -6.16 -0.42
C THR A 71 32.56 -7.03 -0.44
N LEU A 72 32.42 -8.34 -0.25
CA LEU A 72 33.52 -9.30 -0.34
C LEU A 72 34.11 -9.34 -1.76
N LEU A 73 33.23 -9.39 -2.79
CA LEU A 73 33.64 -9.37 -4.20
C LEU A 73 34.34 -8.05 -4.56
N ALA A 74 33.86 -6.90 -4.06
CA ALA A 74 34.52 -5.61 -4.24
C ALA A 74 35.90 -5.58 -3.57
N GLY A 75 36.03 -6.10 -2.37
CA GLY A 75 37.30 -6.21 -1.65
C GLY A 75 38.33 -7.07 -2.41
N THR A 76 37.93 -8.25 -2.88
CA THR A 76 38.83 -9.11 -3.70
C THR A 76 39.18 -8.45 -5.03
N GLY A 77 38.21 -7.81 -5.71
CA GLY A 77 38.45 -7.02 -6.93
C GLY A 77 39.47 -5.89 -6.71
N ALA A 78 39.36 -5.18 -5.59
CA ALA A 78 40.30 -4.12 -5.22
C ALA A 78 41.73 -4.66 -4.95
N LEU A 79 41.84 -5.81 -4.30
CA LEU A 79 43.14 -6.49 -4.10
C LEU A 79 43.77 -6.92 -5.44
N ILE A 80 42.98 -7.51 -6.32
CA ILE A 80 43.43 -7.88 -7.69
C ILE A 80 43.93 -6.63 -8.44
N LEU A 81 43.16 -5.55 -8.38
CA LEU A 81 43.53 -4.27 -9.03
C LEU A 81 44.82 -3.71 -8.46
N TYR A 82 45.00 -3.76 -7.14
CA TYR A 82 46.22 -3.34 -6.47
C TYR A 82 47.44 -4.17 -6.94
N HIS A 83 47.33 -5.49 -6.94
CA HIS A 83 48.42 -6.37 -7.39
C HIS A 83 48.72 -6.22 -8.90
N ALA A 84 47.67 -6.09 -9.72
CA ALA A 84 47.85 -5.84 -11.15
C ALA A 84 48.59 -4.52 -11.40
N PHE A 85 48.21 -3.45 -10.67
CA PHE A 85 48.88 -2.13 -10.77
C PHE A 85 50.35 -2.22 -10.31
N ASP A 86 50.61 -2.87 -9.17
CA ASP A 86 51.98 -3.08 -8.65
C ASP A 86 52.86 -3.83 -9.66
N THR A 87 52.32 -4.91 -10.25
CA THR A 87 53.04 -5.69 -11.28
C THR A 87 53.28 -4.94 -12.56
N ILE A 88 52.34 -4.09 -13.03
CA ILE A 88 52.49 -3.33 -14.27
C ILE A 88 53.57 -2.24 -14.11
N PHE A 89 53.61 -1.55 -12.97
CA PHE A 89 54.36 -0.33 -12.82
C PHE A 89 55.65 -0.47 -12.00
N PHE A 90 55.66 -1.32 -10.97
CA PHE A 90 56.75 -1.34 -9.99
C PHE A 90 57.52 -2.67 -9.97
N HIS A 91 56.82 -3.82 -10.04
CA HIS A 91 57.45 -5.12 -9.84
C HIS A 91 57.05 -6.10 -10.97
N PRO A 92 57.49 -5.87 -12.24
CA PRO A 92 57.19 -6.77 -13.32
C PRO A 92 57.76 -8.16 -13.00
N GLY A 93 56.84 -9.13 -12.75
CA GLY A 93 57.18 -10.50 -12.38
C GLY A 93 56.84 -11.46 -13.51
N SER A 94 57.65 -12.48 -13.70
CA SER A 94 57.25 -13.64 -14.50
C SER A 94 56.97 -14.80 -13.54
N PRO A 95 55.70 -15.19 -13.38
CA PRO A 95 55.33 -16.34 -12.55
C PRO A 95 56.00 -17.61 -13.09
N ALA A 96 56.44 -18.50 -12.17
CA ALA A 96 57.01 -19.76 -12.58
C ALA A 96 55.97 -20.64 -13.27
N VAL A 97 56.23 -21.08 -14.48
CA VAL A 97 55.32 -21.93 -15.23
C VAL A 97 55.44 -23.38 -14.67
N SER A 98 54.36 -23.85 -14.03
CA SER A 98 54.24 -25.20 -13.49
C SER A 98 53.10 -25.94 -14.15
N VAL A 99 53.33 -27.16 -14.60
CA VAL A 99 52.25 -28.06 -15.12
C VAL A 99 51.14 -28.27 -14.09
N TRP A 100 51.47 -28.31 -12.81
CA TRP A 100 50.52 -28.45 -11.74
C TRP A 100 49.63 -27.20 -11.60
N ALA A 101 50.19 -26.00 -11.84
CA ALA A 101 49.39 -24.76 -11.83
C ALA A 101 48.33 -24.76 -12.93
N PHE A 102 48.69 -25.17 -14.16
CA PHE A 102 47.70 -25.36 -15.22
C PHE A 102 46.63 -26.38 -14.88
N ALA A 103 47.01 -27.55 -14.35
CA ALA A 103 46.05 -28.59 -13.98
C ALA A 103 45.03 -28.11 -12.95
N VAL A 104 45.52 -27.46 -11.88
CA VAL A 104 44.66 -26.92 -10.80
C VAL A 104 43.76 -25.80 -11.30
N LEU A 105 44.24 -24.87 -12.12
CA LEU A 105 43.45 -23.82 -12.70
C LEU A 105 42.38 -24.33 -13.66
N ILE A 106 42.69 -25.29 -14.49
CA ILE A 106 41.70 -25.97 -15.39
C ILE A 106 40.59 -26.62 -14.55
N VAL A 107 40.96 -27.36 -13.50
CA VAL A 107 39.97 -27.96 -12.58
C VAL A 107 39.14 -26.88 -11.90
N SER A 108 39.75 -25.76 -11.46
CA SER A 108 39.01 -24.63 -10.86
C SER A 108 37.98 -24.07 -11.86
N VAL A 109 38.39 -23.78 -13.10
CA VAL A 109 37.48 -23.24 -14.14
C VAL A 109 36.29 -24.18 -14.36
N ILE A 110 36.52 -25.50 -14.46
CA ILE A 110 35.46 -26.47 -14.64
C ILE A 110 34.49 -26.51 -13.45
N VAL A 111 35.02 -26.53 -12.22
CA VAL A 111 34.23 -26.57 -11.01
C VAL A 111 33.41 -25.27 -10.86
N ASP A 112 34.01 -24.11 -11.05
CA ASP A 112 33.34 -22.81 -10.92
C ASP A 112 32.30 -22.58 -12.02
N PHE A 113 32.53 -23.09 -13.22
CA PHE A 113 31.53 -23.10 -14.29
C PHE A 113 30.25 -23.87 -13.87
N PHE A 114 30.42 -25.09 -13.37
CA PHE A 114 29.27 -25.88 -12.94
C PHE A 114 28.57 -25.32 -11.76
N ARG A 115 29.32 -24.72 -10.78
CA ARG A 115 28.76 -24.05 -9.60
C ARG A 115 27.96 -22.80 -10.00
N ALA A 116 28.56 -21.90 -10.76
CA ALA A 116 27.89 -20.70 -11.27
C ALA A 116 26.59 -21.05 -12.02
N ARG A 117 26.65 -22.10 -12.88
CA ARG A 117 25.48 -22.57 -13.63
C ARG A 117 24.39 -23.14 -12.70
N ALA A 118 24.74 -23.91 -11.68
CA ALA A 118 23.80 -24.47 -10.72
C ALA A 118 23.14 -23.39 -9.88
N LEU A 119 23.95 -22.45 -9.39
CA LEU A 119 23.48 -21.32 -8.57
C LEU A 119 22.58 -20.35 -9.37
N ARG A 120 22.91 -20.07 -10.63
CA ARG A 120 22.03 -19.28 -11.52
C ARG A 120 20.66 -19.91 -11.71
N ARG A 121 20.60 -21.25 -11.87
CA ARG A 121 19.32 -21.97 -11.99
C ARG A 121 18.53 -21.90 -10.68
N ALA A 122 19.20 -22.13 -9.55
CA ALA A 122 18.57 -22.06 -8.24
C ALA A 122 18.09 -20.62 -7.92
N ALA A 123 18.88 -19.60 -8.24
CA ALA A 123 18.49 -18.20 -8.09
C ALA A 123 17.22 -17.85 -8.89
N ALA A 124 17.13 -18.32 -10.14
CA ALA A 124 15.97 -18.10 -10.98
C ALA A 124 14.72 -18.82 -10.49
N SER A 125 14.85 -20.08 -9.98
CA SER A 125 13.72 -20.86 -9.49
C SER A 125 13.17 -20.38 -8.14
N HIS A 126 14.00 -19.76 -7.31
CA HIS A 126 13.64 -19.29 -5.97
C HIS A 126 13.58 -17.75 -5.84
N ALA A 127 13.81 -17.01 -6.94
CA ALA A 127 13.90 -15.54 -6.96
C ALA A 127 14.86 -14.99 -5.88
N SER A 128 15.96 -15.73 -5.58
CA SER A 128 16.89 -15.40 -4.50
C SER A 128 18.04 -14.51 -4.99
N SER A 129 18.13 -13.29 -4.44
CA SER A 129 19.20 -12.33 -4.72
C SER A 129 20.56 -12.78 -4.17
N ALA A 130 20.56 -13.49 -3.03
CA ALA A 130 21.77 -14.04 -2.43
C ALA A 130 22.40 -15.13 -3.32
N LEU A 131 21.58 -16.06 -3.85
CA LEU A 131 22.05 -17.08 -4.79
C LEU A 131 22.52 -16.46 -6.12
N ALA A 132 21.90 -15.39 -6.58
CA ALA A 132 22.34 -14.66 -7.77
C ALA A 132 23.71 -14.01 -7.56
N SER A 133 23.90 -13.38 -6.39
CA SER A 133 25.21 -12.80 -6.00
C SER A 133 26.31 -13.85 -5.96
N ASP A 134 26.05 -15.01 -5.35
CA ASP A 134 27.01 -16.12 -5.25
C ASP A 134 27.35 -16.69 -6.64
N ALA A 135 26.35 -16.80 -7.53
CA ALA A 135 26.56 -17.23 -8.91
C ALA A 135 27.48 -16.27 -9.70
N GLU A 136 27.36 -14.96 -9.50
CA GLU A 136 28.23 -13.97 -10.12
C GLU A 136 29.64 -14.00 -9.51
N HIS A 137 29.77 -14.25 -8.21
CA HIS A 137 31.06 -14.44 -7.57
C HIS A 137 31.86 -15.58 -8.25
N PHE A 138 31.26 -16.79 -8.35
CA PHE A 138 31.94 -17.91 -9.01
C PHE A 138 32.16 -17.71 -10.53
N ALA A 139 31.32 -16.96 -11.20
CA ALA A 139 31.56 -16.59 -12.60
C ALA A 139 32.76 -15.68 -12.74
N ASN A 140 32.97 -14.75 -11.82
CA ASN A 140 34.16 -13.88 -11.81
C ASN A 140 35.43 -14.64 -11.44
N ASP A 141 35.36 -15.57 -10.50
CA ASP A 141 36.48 -16.46 -10.14
C ASP A 141 36.93 -17.33 -11.34
N MET A 142 35.96 -17.88 -12.05
CA MET A 142 36.22 -18.61 -13.30
C MET A 142 36.93 -17.72 -14.34
N LEU A 143 36.49 -16.46 -14.52
CA LEU A 143 37.12 -15.52 -15.42
C LEU A 143 38.53 -15.15 -14.94
N GLY A 144 38.73 -15.02 -13.62
CA GLY A 144 40.02 -14.85 -12.99
C GLY A 144 40.98 -15.99 -13.32
N ALA A 145 40.54 -17.21 -13.08
CA ALA A 145 41.32 -18.42 -13.36
C ALA A 145 41.64 -18.57 -14.88
N ILE A 146 40.69 -18.24 -15.77
CA ILE A 146 40.95 -18.19 -17.24
C ILE A 146 42.00 -17.14 -17.59
N SER A 147 41.90 -15.94 -16.96
CA SER A 147 42.89 -14.87 -17.20
C SER A 147 44.30 -15.31 -16.81
N VAL A 148 44.48 -15.95 -15.65
CA VAL A 148 45.75 -16.50 -15.20
C VAL A 148 46.23 -17.61 -16.17
N LEU A 149 45.35 -18.50 -16.62
CA LEU A 149 45.65 -19.53 -17.62
C LEU A 149 46.19 -18.89 -18.93
N VAL A 150 45.53 -17.84 -19.40
CA VAL A 150 45.97 -17.12 -20.62
C VAL A 150 47.31 -16.46 -20.38
N GLY A 151 47.51 -15.81 -19.22
CA GLY A 151 48.82 -15.22 -18.85
C GLY A 151 49.92 -16.27 -18.81
N LEU A 152 49.71 -17.41 -18.16
CA LEU A 152 50.65 -18.54 -18.11
C LEU A 152 50.92 -19.13 -19.51
N ALA A 153 49.89 -19.22 -20.36
CA ALA A 153 50.03 -19.70 -21.74
C ALA A 153 50.91 -18.74 -22.57
N ILE A 154 50.75 -17.42 -22.44
CA ILE A 154 51.60 -16.43 -23.08
C ILE A 154 53.04 -16.58 -22.61
N ILE A 155 53.29 -16.80 -21.32
CA ILE A 155 54.61 -17.03 -20.76
C ILE A 155 55.23 -18.33 -21.29
N ALA A 156 54.44 -19.42 -21.33
CA ALA A 156 54.89 -20.73 -21.81
C ALA A 156 55.22 -20.74 -23.32
N LEU A 157 54.51 -19.93 -24.10
CA LEU A 157 54.68 -19.78 -25.55
C LEU A 157 55.71 -18.72 -25.92
N ARG A 158 56.41 -18.09 -24.95
CA ARG A 158 57.39 -17.05 -25.16
C ARG A 158 58.44 -17.43 -26.19
N ASP A 159 59.14 -18.52 -25.97
CA ASP A 159 60.26 -18.96 -26.79
C ASP A 159 59.82 -19.42 -28.18
N PRO A 160 58.77 -20.25 -28.35
CA PRO A 160 58.31 -20.68 -29.67
C PRO A 160 57.71 -19.56 -30.52
N LEU A 161 57.13 -18.51 -29.89
CA LEU A 161 56.52 -17.39 -30.61
C LEU A 161 57.38 -16.13 -30.60
N HIS A 162 58.59 -16.14 -30.03
CA HIS A 162 59.54 -15.01 -29.91
C HIS A 162 58.85 -13.75 -29.33
N LEU A 163 58.01 -13.91 -28.29
CA LEU A 163 57.25 -12.80 -27.72
C LEU A 163 58.18 -11.80 -26.97
N PRO A 164 57.88 -10.49 -27.05
CA PRO A 164 58.70 -9.47 -26.40
C PRO A 164 58.59 -9.56 -24.86
N LEU A 165 59.69 -9.39 -24.15
CA LEU A 165 59.83 -9.51 -22.70
C LEU A 165 58.85 -8.64 -21.94
N TRP A 166 58.60 -7.41 -22.40
CA TRP A 166 57.72 -6.45 -21.76
C TRP A 166 56.22 -6.95 -21.76
N LEU A 167 55.81 -7.64 -22.84
CA LEU A 167 54.48 -8.21 -22.97
C LEU A 167 54.30 -9.41 -22.02
N VAL A 168 55.30 -10.33 -22.03
CA VAL A 168 55.31 -11.51 -21.19
C VAL A 168 55.26 -11.14 -19.72
N ALA A 169 56.04 -10.16 -19.28
CA ALA A 169 56.11 -9.70 -17.90
C ALA A 169 54.83 -9.01 -17.38
N ARG A 170 53.97 -8.55 -18.28
CA ARG A 170 52.74 -7.81 -17.92
C ARG A 170 51.43 -8.47 -18.39
N ALA A 171 51.51 -9.56 -19.16
CA ALA A 171 50.31 -10.21 -19.73
C ALA A 171 49.31 -10.65 -18.67
N ASP A 172 49.78 -11.24 -17.59
CA ASP A 172 48.95 -11.68 -16.47
C ASP A 172 48.27 -10.50 -15.74
N ALA A 173 49.03 -9.43 -15.53
CA ALA A 173 48.53 -8.21 -14.87
C ALA A 173 47.48 -7.47 -15.74
N PHE A 174 47.63 -7.45 -17.07
CA PHE A 174 46.60 -6.89 -17.96
C PHE A 174 45.34 -7.74 -17.97
N ALA A 175 45.47 -9.07 -17.95
CA ALA A 175 44.32 -9.96 -17.82
C ALA A 175 43.57 -9.76 -16.48
N ALA A 176 44.33 -9.64 -15.40
CA ALA A 176 43.77 -9.37 -14.08
C ALA A 176 43.04 -8.02 -14.00
N LEU A 177 43.55 -6.97 -14.69
CA LEU A 177 42.89 -5.67 -14.79
C LEU A 177 41.51 -5.78 -15.46
N ILE A 178 41.39 -6.52 -16.56
CA ILE A 178 40.12 -6.74 -17.27
C ILE A 178 39.13 -7.43 -16.34
N VAL A 179 39.56 -8.46 -15.62
CA VAL A 179 38.71 -9.18 -14.69
C VAL A 179 38.23 -8.27 -13.54
N ALA A 180 39.12 -7.43 -12.99
CA ALA A 180 38.73 -6.47 -11.94
C ALA A 180 37.63 -5.51 -12.44
N VAL A 181 37.72 -5.01 -13.67
CA VAL A 181 36.69 -4.14 -14.26
C VAL A 181 35.37 -4.89 -14.41
N ILE A 182 35.38 -6.15 -14.83
CA ILE A 182 34.18 -7.00 -14.93
C ILE A 182 33.57 -7.21 -13.53
N ALA A 183 34.40 -7.52 -12.54
CA ALA A 183 33.96 -7.72 -11.16
C ALA A 183 33.30 -6.46 -10.59
N PHE A 184 33.91 -5.27 -10.76
CA PHE A 184 33.30 -4.02 -10.30
C PHE A 184 31.98 -3.69 -10.99
N ARG A 185 31.84 -4.02 -12.29
CA ARG A 185 30.57 -3.88 -13.01
C ARG A 185 29.48 -4.78 -12.40
N SER A 186 29.82 -6.03 -12.06
CA SER A 186 28.90 -6.97 -11.42
C SER A 186 28.51 -6.48 -10.00
N VAL A 187 29.48 -6.01 -9.22
CA VAL A 187 29.26 -5.40 -7.90
C VAL A 187 28.26 -4.24 -8.01
N TRP A 188 28.47 -3.35 -8.97
CA TRP A 188 27.56 -2.22 -9.19
C TRP A 188 26.14 -2.68 -9.54
N ASN A 189 26.01 -3.58 -10.50
CA ASN A 189 24.71 -4.04 -10.98
C ASN A 189 23.91 -4.80 -9.93
N LEU A 190 24.55 -5.71 -9.19
CA LEU A 190 23.87 -6.51 -8.17
C LEU A 190 23.71 -5.75 -6.85
N GLY A 191 24.74 -5.00 -6.44
CA GLY A 191 24.70 -4.17 -5.25
C GLY A 191 23.64 -3.08 -5.34
N SER A 192 23.52 -2.39 -6.48
CA SER A 192 22.49 -1.39 -6.67
C SER A 192 21.08 -2.00 -6.57
N ARG A 193 20.83 -3.17 -7.16
CA ARG A 193 19.52 -3.86 -7.02
C ARG A 193 19.18 -4.19 -5.57
N ALA A 194 20.16 -4.68 -4.80
CA ALA A 194 19.95 -5.00 -3.39
C ALA A 194 19.63 -3.73 -2.57
N VAL A 195 20.35 -2.62 -2.84
CA VAL A 195 20.07 -1.32 -2.21
C VAL A 195 18.68 -0.81 -2.57
N HIS A 196 18.31 -0.82 -3.86
CA HIS A 196 16.99 -0.40 -4.32
C HIS A 196 15.88 -1.25 -3.67
N ALA A 197 16.05 -2.56 -3.58
CA ALA A 197 15.09 -3.45 -2.90
C ALA A 197 14.94 -3.11 -1.40
N LEU A 198 16.03 -2.74 -0.71
CA LEU A 198 15.97 -2.29 0.69
C LEU A 198 15.30 -0.92 0.86
N MET A 199 15.35 -0.09 -0.17
CA MET A 199 14.69 1.23 -0.22
C MET A 199 13.25 1.17 -0.76
N ASP A 200 12.66 -0.01 -0.79
CA ASP A 200 11.28 -0.23 -1.25
C ASP A 200 11.03 0.23 -2.71
N ASP A 201 12.06 0.12 -3.58
CA ASP A 201 11.92 0.43 -5.00
C ASP A 201 10.96 -0.54 -5.69
N VAL A 202 10.15 -0.01 -6.60
CA VAL A 202 9.12 -0.77 -7.33
C VAL A 202 9.35 -0.67 -8.84
N PRO A 203 8.90 -1.67 -9.62
CA PRO A 203 9.00 -1.62 -11.07
C PRO A 203 8.32 -0.37 -11.64
N ILE A 204 9.01 0.28 -12.57
CA ILE A 204 8.53 1.51 -13.24
C ILE A 204 7.14 1.27 -13.83
N GLY A 205 6.19 2.18 -13.51
CA GLY A 205 4.82 2.14 -14.01
C GLY A 205 3.89 1.19 -13.27
N LEU A 206 4.35 0.42 -12.29
CA LEU A 206 3.50 -0.48 -11.49
C LEU A 206 2.47 0.33 -10.69
N THR A 207 2.91 1.32 -9.92
CA THR A 207 2.04 2.16 -9.10
C THR A 207 0.94 2.83 -9.92
N GLU A 208 1.25 3.34 -11.10
CA GLU A 208 0.27 3.96 -11.99
C GLU A 208 -0.74 2.95 -12.57
N ARG A 209 -0.31 1.73 -12.87
CA ARG A 209 -1.22 0.66 -13.30
C ARG A 209 -2.19 0.28 -12.19
N LEU A 210 -1.68 0.05 -10.98
CA LEU A 210 -2.51 -0.29 -9.82
C LEU A 210 -3.49 0.83 -9.50
N LYS A 211 -3.04 2.09 -9.53
CA LYS A 211 -3.90 3.25 -9.33
C LYS A 211 -5.05 3.27 -10.35
N LYS A 212 -4.76 3.11 -11.64
CA LYS A 212 -5.79 3.04 -12.69
C LYS A 212 -6.77 1.88 -12.49
N ARG A 213 -6.25 0.73 -12.03
CA ARG A 213 -7.10 -0.43 -11.73
C ARG A 213 -8.08 -0.12 -10.61
N VAL A 214 -7.61 0.47 -9.50
CA VAL A 214 -8.44 0.88 -8.37
C VAL A 214 -9.45 1.96 -8.79
N GLU A 215 -9.03 2.96 -9.57
CA GLU A 215 -9.92 4.02 -10.07
C GLU A 215 -11.03 3.50 -11.03
N SER A 216 -10.87 2.30 -11.57
CA SER A 216 -11.87 1.66 -12.41
C SER A 216 -12.92 0.85 -11.64
N VAL A 217 -12.77 0.70 -10.33
CA VAL A 217 -13.73 0.00 -9.48
C VAL A 217 -14.93 0.90 -9.21
N ASP A 218 -16.14 0.36 -9.40
CA ASP A 218 -17.38 1.08 -9.12
C ASP A 218 -17.47 1.42 -7.62
N GLY A 219 -17.85 2.66 -7.32
CA GLY A 219 -17.91 3.20 -5.96
C GLY A 219 -16.65 3.97 -5.53
N VAL A 220 -15.56 3.91 -6.30
CA VAL A 220 -14.36 4.71 -6.07
C VAL A 220 -14.51 6.09 -6.69
N VAL A 221 -14.30 7.13 -5.90
CA VAL A 221 -14.28 8.51 -6.39
C VAL A 221 -12.96 8.78 -7.10
N ARG A 222 -13.03 9.05 -8.40
CA ARG A 222 -11.83 9.29 -9.24
C ARG A 222 -11.00 10.47 -8.73
N GLY A 223 -9.68 10.33 -8.84
CA GLY A 223 -8.74 11.37 -8.41
C GLY A 223 -8.43 11.36 -6.89
N THR A 224 -9.09 10.52 -6.10
CA THR A 224 -8.81 10.37 -4.66
C THR A 224 -7.82 9.26 -4.35
N VAL A 225 -7.56 8.40 -5.35
CA VAL A 225 -6.76 7.19 -5.16
C VAL A 225 -5.28 7.50 -5.02
N THR A 226 -4.69 7.03 -3.93
CA THR A 226 -3.24 6.99 -3.71
C THR A 226 -2.84 5.54 -3.46
N VAL A 227 -1.79 5.09 -4.15
CA VAL A 227 -1.26 3.74 -4.01
C VAL A 227 0.20 3.81 -3.60
N ARG A 228 0.58 3.03 -2.61
CA ARG A 228 1.96 2.78 -2.21
C ARG A 228 2.21 1.29 -2.25
N THR A 229 3.30 0.91 -2.86
CA THR A 229 3.66 -0.51 -3.01
C THR A 229 5.09 -0.71 -2.54
N ARG A 230 5.35 -1.82 -1.88
CA ARG A 230 6.69 -2.29 -1.54
C ARG A 230 6.77 -3.80 -1.69
N PHE A 231 7.97 -4.31 -1.85
CA PHE A 231 8.23 -5.75 -1.89
C PHE A 231 9.04 -6.18 -0.68
N VAL A 232 8.63 -7.27 -0.04
CA VAL A 232 9.44 -7.98 0.96
C VAL A 232 9.75 -9.34 0.37
N GLY A 233 10.99 -9.51 -0.10
CA GLY A 233 11.33 -10.64 -0.96
C GLY A 233 10.51 -10.64 -2.25
N ASN A 234 9.69 -11.66 -2.44
CA ASN A 234 8.81 -11.80 -3.61
C ASN A 234 7.33 -11.48 -3.28
N ARG A 235 7.04 -10.99 -2.07
CA ARG A 235 5.67 -10.68 -1.61
C ARG A 235 5.39 -9.19 -1.77
N PRO A 236 4.43 -8.77 -2.59
CA PRO A 236 4.01 -7.39 -2.69
C PRO A 236 3.09 -7.01 -1.53
N PHE A 237 3.37 -5.87 -0.91
CA PHE A 237 2.52 -5.19 0.06
C PHE A 237 2.02 -3.91 -0.58
N VAL A 238 0.70 -3.73 -0.60
CA VAL A 238 0.05 -2.58 -1.25
C VAL A 238 -0.82 -1.84 -0.24
N GLU A 239 -0.53 -0.57 -0.05
CA GLU A 239 -1.36 0.34 0.73
C GLU A 239 -2.14 1.23 -0.23
N VAL A 240 -3.45 1.18 -0.14
CA VAL A 240 -4.36 2.00 -0.95
C VAL A 240 -5.15 2.92 -0.04
N LYS A 241 -5.18 4.19 -0.39
CA LYS A 241 -6.12 5.16 0.14
C LYS A 241 -7.03 5.59 -1.00
N LEU A 242 -8.34 5.50 -0.79
CA LEU A 242 -9.34 5.86 -1.79
C LEU A 242 -10.53 6.57 -1.15
N GLY A 243 -11.24 7.38 -1.96
CA GLY A 243 -12.48 8.01 -1.57
C GLY A 243 -13.69 7.24 -2.08
N THR A 244 -14.72 7.15 -1.26
CA THR A 244 -16.07 6.74 -1.65
C THR A 244 -17.05 7.87 -1.42
N VAL A 245 -18.27 7.79 -1.98
CA VAL A 245 -19.29 8.82 -1.83
C VAL A 245 -19.63 9.04 -0.36
N ARG A 246 -19.80 10.29 0.05
CA ARG A 246 -20.24 10.65 1.40
C ARG A 246 -21.62 10.04 1.66
N GLY A 247 -21.80 9.50 2.86
CA GLY A 247 -23.05 8.82 3.21
C GLY A 247 -23.13 7.35 2.79
N ALA A 248 -22.07 6.78 2.22
CA ALA A 248 -21.97 5.33 2.07
C ALA A 248 -22.02 4.66 3.45
N SER A 249 -22.74 3.54 3.56
CA SER A 249 -22.76 2.79 4.80
C SER A 249 -21.40 2.15 5.08
N LEU A 250 -21.13 1.82 6.34
CA LEU A 250 -19.91 1.10 6.72
C LEU A 250 -19.78 -0.22 5.96
N GLU A 251 -20.90 -0.92 5.76
CA GLU A 251 -20.96 -2.17 5.00
C GLU A 251 -20.56 -1.96 3.53
N SER A 252 -21.05 -0.89 2.91
CA SER A 252 -20.71 -0.56 1.51
C SER A 252 -19.22 -0.18 1.37
N ALA A 253 -18.68 0.57 2.33
CA ALA A 253 -17.26 0.91 2.36
C ALA A 253 -16.38 -0.33 2.57
N HIS A 254 -16.80 -1.25 3.43
CA HIS A 254 -16.11 -2.52 3.65
C HIS A 254 -16.14 -3.41 2.40
N GLN A 255 -17.30 -3.57 1.77
CA GLN A 255 -17.41 -4.31 0.49
C GLN A 255 -16.52 -3.72 -0.60
N LEU A 256 -16.44 -2.39 -0.67
CA LEU A 256 -15.56 -1.72 -1.62
C LEU A 256 -14.08 -2.05 -1.35
N SER A 257 -13.66 -2.08 -0.07
CA SER A 257 -12.28 -2.47 0.28
C SER A 257 -11.98 -3.91 -0.13
N GLU A 258 -12.89 -4.85 0.11
CA GLU A 258 -12.73 -6.26 -0.29
C GLU A 258 -12.62 -6.44 -1.82
N ILE A 259 -13.43 -5.69 -2.59
CA ILE A 259 -13.35 -5.71 -4.05
C ILE A 259 -11.99 -5.22 -4.51
N VAL A 260 -11.51 -4.09 -3.97
CA VAL A 260 -10.20 -3.51 -4.33
C VAL A 260 -9.06 -4.46 -3.94
N GLU A 261 -9.09 -5.06 -2.76
CA GLU A 261 -8.10 -6.06 -2.33
C GLU A 261 -8.05 -7.26 -3.27
N LYS A 262 -9.19 -7.77 -3.69
CA LYS A 262 -9.30 -8.88 -4.63
C LYS A 262 -8.75 -8.52 -6.01
N GLU A 263 -9.04 -7.32 -6.51
CA GLU A 263 -8.52 -6.83 -7.79
C GLU A 263 -6.98 -6.68 -7.76
N LEU A 264 -6.44 -6.15 -6.68
CA LEU A 264 -4.99 -6.02 -6.50
C LEU A 264 -4.30 -7.38 -6.36
N SER A 265 -4.91 -8.33 -5.64
CA SER A 265 -4.41 -9.69 -5.51
C SER A 265 -4.45 -10.44 -6.83
N ALA A 266 -5.45 -10.20 -7.68
CA ALA A 266 -5.52 -10.78 -9.02
C ALA A 266 -4.43 -10.23 -9.96
N GLU A 267 -4.10 -8.94 -9.85
CA GLU A 267 -3.07 -8.28 -10.67
C GLU A 267 -1.65 -8.70 -10.26
N LEU A 268 -1.37 -8.81 -8.97
CA LEU A 268 -0.04 -9.02 -8.42
C LEU A 268 0.25 -10.46 -7.98
N GLY A 269 -0.73 -11.34 -8.06
CA GLY A 269 -0.63 -12.68 -7.50
C GLY A 269 -0.86 -12.66 -6.00
N ASN A 270 0.05 -13.05 -5.16
CA ASN A 270 -0.11 -13.16 -3.70
C ASN A 270 0.15 -11.83 -2.96
N ALA A 271 -0.54 -10.76 -3.33
CA ALA A 271 -0.39 -9.45 -2.69
C ALA A 271 -1.14 -9.38 -1.35
N GLU A 272 -0.49 -8.78 -0.36
CA GLU A 272 -1.14 -8.33 0.87
C GLU A 272 -1.51 -6.86 0.71
N ALA A 273 -2.81 -6.57 0.60
CA ALA A 273 -3.32 -5.23 0.39
C ALA A 273 -4.04 -4.72 1.64
N ILE A 274 -3.82 -3.45 1.96
CA ILE A 274 -4.55 -2.71 2.99
C ILE A 274 -5.23 -1.55 2.29
N VAL A 275 -6.57 -1.48 2.40
CA VAL A 275 -7.37 -0.45 1.76
C VAL A 275 -7.99 0.46 2.82
N HIS A 276 -7.62 1.73 2.78
CA HIS A 276 -8.20 2.77 3.60
C HIS A 276 -9.24 3.55 2.79
N VAL A 277 -10.50 3.49 3.22
CA VAL A 277 -11.63 4.14 2.55
C VAL A 277 -12.00 5.40 3.31
N GLU A 278 -12.06 6.54 2.62
CA GLU A 278 -12.47 7.83 3.18
C GLU A 278 -13.70 8.38 2.46
N PRO A 279 -14.56 9.14 3.16
CA PRO A 279 -15.63 9.86 2.49
C PRO A 279 -15.04 10.97 1.61
N ALA A 280 -15.48 11.04 0.34
CA ALA A 280 -15.02 12.03 -0.60
C ALA A 280 -16.19 12.76 -1.26
N ALA A 281 -16.03 14.06 -1.51
CA ALA A 281 -17.00 14.85 -2.23
C ALA A 281 -17.03 14.43 -3.71
N THR A 282 -18.24 14.37 -4.26
CA THR A 282 -18.44 14.18 -5.70
C THR A 282 -19.05 15.44 -6.33
N PRO A 283 -18.81 15.73 -7.62
CA PRO A 283 -19.39 16.89 -8.29
C PRO A 283 -20.91 16.97 -8.23
N ASP A 284 -21.58 15.80 -8.21
CA ASP A 284 -23.04 15.68 -8.19
C ASP A 284 -23.60 15.38 -6.78
N GLU A 285 -22.79 15.60 -5.74
CA GLU A 285 -23.19 15.35 -4.35
C GLU A 285 -24.37 16.25 -3.97
N PRO A 286 -25.46 15.69 -3.37
CA PRO A 286 -26.50 16.50 -2.77
C PRO A 286 -25.91 17.43 -1.71
N ARG A 287 -26.17 18.74 -1.83
CA ARG A 287 -25.64 19.75 -0.88
C ARG A 287 -25.97 19.40 0.58
N ALA A 288 -27.10 18.75 0.81
CA ALA A 288 -27.49 18.28 2.14
C ALA A 288 -26.52 17.25 2.73
N ALA A 289 -25.92 16.41 1.91
CA ALA A 289 -24.90 15.46 2.37
C ALA A 289 -23.60 16.19 2.78
N GLY A 290 -23.20 17.19 2.01
CA GLY A 290 -22.05 18.04 2.33
C GLY A 290 -22.23 18.80 3.63
N VAL A 291 -23.43 19.38 3.89
CA VAL A 291 -23.73 20.07 5.16
C VAL A 291 -23.63 19.12 6.34
N ARG A 292 -24.23 17.92 6.24
CA ARG A 292 -24.19 16.93 7.32
C ARG A 292 -22.76 16.47 7.62
N GLU A 293 -21.95 16.24 6.60
CA GLU A 293 -20.55 15.84 6.80
C GLU A 293 -19.74 16.94 7.48
N ILE A 294 -19.94 18.22 7.09
CA ILE A 294 -19.27 19.34 7.74
C ILE A 294 -19.66 19.39 9.22
N ALA A 295 -20.96 19.24 9.53
CA ALA A 295 -21.44 19.21 10.91
C ALA A 295 -20.85 18.02 11.69
N ASP A 296 -20.89 16.81 11.14
CA ASP A 296 -20.34 15.61 11.78
C ASP A 296 -18.84 15.74 12.07
N ARG A 297 -18.07 16.29 11.13
CA ARG A 297 -16.63 16.55 11.30
C ARG A 297 -16.34 17.56 12.42
N LEU A 298 -17.24 18.53 12.65
CA LEU A 298 -17.17 19.48 13.74
C LEU A 298 -17.73 18.91 15.06
N GLY A 299 -18.24 17.68 15.04
CA GLY A 299 -18.90 17.06 16.20
C GLY A 299 -20.25 17.68 16.55
N LEU A 300 -20.91 18.32 15.57
CA LEU A 300 -22.17 19.02 15.71
C LEU A 300 -23.32 18.19 15.15
N ARG A 301 -24.49 18.25 15.79
CA ARG A 301 -25.72 17.61 15.32
C ARG A 301 -26.62 18.64 14.65
N VAL A 302 -27.05 18.34 13.44
CA VAL A 302 -27.95 19.20 12.67
C VAL A 302 -29.16 18.43 12.19
N HIS A 303 -30.32 19.08 12.21
CA HIS A 303 -31.57 18.55 11.67
C HIS A 303 -32.37 19.66 10.97
N ASN A 304 -33.57 19.37 10.49
CA ASN A 304 -34.43 20.29 9.74
C ASN A 304 -33.71 21.07 8.62
N LEU A 305 -32.76 20.39 7.93
CA LEU A 305 -31.93 21.00 6.90
C LEU A 305 -32.78 21.29 5.65
N ASN A 306 -32.94 22.58 5.36
CA ASN A 306 -33.61 23.05 4.17
C ASN A 306 -32.62 23.82 3.27
N ILE A 307 -32.64 23.55 1.98
CA ILE A 307 -31.76 24.20 1.01
C ILE A 307 -32.62 24.85 -0.07
N TYR A 308 -32.51 26.15 -0.19
CA TYR A 308 -33.24 26.95 -1.15
C TYR A 308 -32.33 27.50 -2.23
N LEU A 309 -32.79 27.48 -3.47
CA LEU A 309 -32.14 28.17 -4.57
C LEU A 309 -32.91 29.46 -4.87
N VAL A 310 -32.36 30.60 -4.52
CA VAL A 310 -32.98 31.91 -4.71
C VAL A 310 -32.11 32.71 -5.67
N ALA A 311 -32.63 33.02 -6.87
CA ALA A 311 -31.93 33.80 -7.91
C ALA A 311 -30.50 33.28 -8.23
N ARG A 312 -30.31 31.97 -8.29
CA ARG A 312 -29.05 31.25 -8.46
C ARG A 312 -28.11 31.23 -7.24
N GLU A 313 -28.54 31.78 -6.13
CA GLU A 313 -27.82 31.74 -4.87
C GLU A 313 -28.38 30.64 -3.98
N THR A 314 -27.52 29.89 -3.32
CA THR A 314 -27.94 28.86 -2.38
C THR A 314 -28.06 29.46 -0.98
N ARG A 315 -29.23 29.26 -0.36
CA ARG A 315 -29.48 29.56 1.05
C ARG A 315 -29.75 28.29 1.81
N ILE A 316 -29.15 28.15 2.97
CA ILE A 316 -29.24 26.96 3.82
C ILE A 316 -29.83 27.38 5.16
N GLU A 317 -30.88 26.67 5.57
CA GLU A 317 -31.47 26.82 6.90
C GLU A 317 -31.38 25.46 7.60
N LEU A 318 -30.96 25.47 8.85
CA LEU A 318 -30.82 24.25 9.64
C LEU A 318 -30.98 24.54 11.15
N ASP A 319 -31.34 23.50 11.87
CA ASP A 319 -31.37 23.52 13.33
C ASP A 319 -30.10 22.84 13.85
N LEU A 320 -29.42 23.49 14.79
CA LEU A 320 -28.20 23.03 15.45
C LEU A 320 -28.51 22.64 16.89
N GLU A 321 -28.43 21.36 17.18
CA GLU A 321 -28.60 20.81 18.54
C GLU A 321 -27.30 20.97 19.36
N LEU A 322 -27.41 21.65 20.48
CA LEU A 322 -26.30 21.87 21.40
C LEU A 322 -26.69 21.50 22.84
N PRO A 323 -25.73 21.09 23.68
CA PRO A 323 -26.00 20.84 25.09
C PRO A 323 -26.63 22.02 25.77
N ASP A 324 -27.70 21.78 26.54
CA ASP A 324 -28.44 22.82 27.31
C ASP A 324 -27.61 23.52 28.38
N SER A 325 -26.48 22.92 28.76
CA SER A 325 -25.50 23.49 29.71
C SER A 325 -24.65 24.61 29.11
N LEU A 326 -24.66 24.84 27.78
CA LEU A 326 -23.88 25.87 27.13
C LEU A 326 -24.53 27.25 27.33
N THR A 327 -23.68 28.27 27.49
CA THR A 327 -24.14 29.67 27.44
C THR A 327 -24.48 30.05 25.99
N LEU A 328 -25.35 31.04 25.82
CA LEU A 328 -25.70 31.59 24.49
C LEU A 328 -24.47 32.01 23.70
N ALA A 329 -23.45 32.58 24.35
CA ALA A 329 -22.21 33.00 23.69
C ALA A 329 -21.37 31.82 23.21
N GLU A 330 -21.42 30.67 23.89
CA GLU A 330 -20.77 29.46 23.47
C GLU A 330 -21.53 28.82 22.33
N ALA A 331 -22.85 28.73 22.41
CA ALA A 331 -23.70 28.21 21.35
C ALA A 331 -23.53 29.02 20.05
N HIS A 332 -23.46 30.35 20.15
CA HIS A 332 -23.25 31.25 19.00
C HIS A 332 -21.89 30.99 18.30
N ARG A 333 -20.83 30.74 19.07
CA ARG A 333 -19.51 30.41 18.49
C ARG A 333 -19.55 29.08 17.69
N HIS A 334 -20.31 28.10 18.13
CA HIS A 334 -20.50 26.86 17.38
C HIS A 334 -21.24 27.11 16.06
N SER A 335 -22.29 27.96 16.10
CA SER A 335 -23.03 28.39 14.91
C SER A 335 -22.12 29.09 13.91
N GLU A 336 -21.36 30.11 14.33
CA GLU A 336 -20.43 30.84 13.48
C GLU A 336 -19.37 29.92 12.85
N THR A 337 -18.88 28.93 13.60
CA THR A 337 -17.92 27.96 13.11
C THR A 337 -18.52 27.08 12.02
N LEU A 338 -19.74 26.60 12.23
CA LEU A 338 -20.49 25.80 11.25
C LEU A 338 -20.82 26.60 10.00
N GLU A 339 -21.35 27.81 10.16
CA GLU A 339 -21.68 28.73 9.04
C GLU A 339 -20.46 29.03 8.18
N ALA A 340 -19.34 29.39 8.81
CA ALA A 340 -18.08 29.68 8.10
C ALA A 340 -17.56 28.45 7.34
N ALA A 341 -17.63 27.25 7.93
CA ALA A 341 -17.21 26.02 7.28
C ALA A 341 -18.11 25.69 6.08
N ILE A 342 -19.44 25.79 6.22
CA ILE A 342 -20.39 25.56 5.14
C ILE A 342 -20.16 26.55 3.98
N MET A 343 -20.02 27.84 4.26
CA MET A 343 -19.79 28.86 3.24
C MET A 343 -18.47 28.68 2.50
N LYS A 344 -17.43 28.20 3.21
CA LYS A 344 -16.11 27.94 2.64
C LYS A 344 -16.09 26.71 1.73
N GLU A 345 -16.79 25.64 2.12
CA GLU A 345 -16.64 24.32 1.50
C GLU A 345 -17.76 23.99 0.48
N LEU A 346 -18.90 24.72 0.54
CA LEU A 346 -19.99 24.56 -0.42
C LEU A 346 -20.11 25.79 -1.33
N PRO A 347 -19.47 25.80 -2.50
CA PRO A 347 -19.46 26.95 -3.42
C PRO A 347 -20.87 27.39 -3.82
N GLY A 348 -21.08 28.71 -3.89
CA GLY A 348 -22.37 29.31 -4.26
C GLY A 348 -23.37 29.41 -3.11
N THR A 349 -23.00 29.05 -1.89
CA THR A 349 -23.77 29.34 -0.68
C THR A 349 -23.49 30.76 -0.24
N VAL A 350 -24.56 31.56 -0.12
CA VAL A 350 -24.47 33.02 0.20
C VAL A 350 -25.01 33.32 1.58
N LEU A 351 -25.85 32.47 2.15
CA LEU A 351 -26.44 32.62 3.46
C LEU A 351 -26.66 31.26 4.10
N VAL A 352 -26.22 31.14 5.36
CA VAL A 352 -26.54 30.02 6.23
C VAL A 352 -27.27 30.61 7.44
N THR A 353 -28.47 30.12 7.69
CA THR A 353 -29.25 30.51 8.90
C THR A 353 -29.30 29.31 9.82
N VAL A 354 -28.81 29.49 11.02
CA VAL A 354 -28.75 28.45 12.06
C VAL A 354 -29.71 28.79 13.17
N HIS A 355 -30.68 27.92 13.41
CA HIS A 355 -31.51 27.96 14.59
C HIS A 355 -30.86 27.13 15.70
N LEU A 356 -30.68 27.69 16.89
CA LEU A 356 -30.07 27.04 18.04
C LEU A 356 -31.12 26.28 18.84
N GLU A 357 -30.98 24.98 18.99
CA GLU A 357 -31.88 24.17 19.81
C GLU A 357 -31.12 23.51 20.96
N PRO A 358 -31.69 23.47 22.18
CA PRO A 358 -31.11 22.71 23.26
C PRO A 358 -31.30 21.21 22.97
N ARG A 359 -30.24 20.43 23.13
CA ARG A 359 -30.28 18.98 22.99
C ARG A 359 -30.97 18.38 24.22
N SER A 360 -32.15 17.80 24.00
CA SER A 360 -32.83 17.02 25.01
C SER A 360 -32.82 15.55 24.60
N ASP A 361 -32.02 14.74 25.28
CA ASP A 361 -32.03 13.27 25.13
C ASP A 361 -33.11 12.60 26.03
N GLU A 362 -33.85 13.40 26.83
CA GLU A 362 -34.92 12.91 27.69
C GLU A 362 -36.22 12.74 26.91
N PRO A 363 -36.95 11.66 27.16
CA PRO A 363 -38.27 11.47 26.58
C PRO A 363 -39.20 12.61 27.01
N LYS A 364 -39.82 13.31 26.03
CA LYS A 364 -40.83 14.33 26.35
C LYS A 364 -42.03 13.67 27.05
N PRO A 365 -42.45 14.16 28.19
CA PRO A 365 -43.63 13.62 28.88
C PRO A 365 -44.87 13.83 28.01
N ALA A 366 -45.61 12.76 27.80
CA ALA A 366 -46.85 12.78 27.03
C ALA A 366 -47.92 11.94 27.72
N VAL A 367 -49.16 12.39 27.66
CA VAL A 367 -50.29 11.71 28.30
C VAL A 367 -51.38 11.43 27.26
N ARG A 368 -51.93 10.24 27.28
CA ARG A 368 -53.14 9.93 26.52
C ARG A 368 -54.36 10.52 27.24
N HIS A 369 -55.10 11.39 26.53
CA HIS A 369 -56.26 12.06 27.11
C HIS A 369 -57.52 11.76 26.30
N LEU A 370 -58.37 10.87 26.78
CA LEU A 370 -59.58 10.42 26.10
C LEU A 370 -60.51 11.56 25.63
N PRO A 371 -60.77 12.63 26.41
CA PRO A 371 -61.55 13.75 25.90
C PRO A 371 -60.93 14.42 24.69
N SER A 372 -59.59 14.60 24.65
CA SER A 372 -58.89 15.15 23.48
C SER A 372 -59.01 14.21 22.28
N THR A 373 -58.93 12.89 22.46
CA THR A 373 -59.14 11.90 21.39
C THR A 373 -60.52 12.04 20.75
N ARG A 374 -61.60 12.09 21.58
CA ARG A 374 -62.95 12.29 21.05
C ARG A 374 -63.14 13.59 20.29
N ARG A 375 -62.55 14.68 20.79
CA ARG A 375 -62.62 15.98 20.16
C ARG A 375 -61.91 15.97 18.78
N VAL A 376 -60.76 15.31 18.70
CA VAL A 376 -60.04 15.12 17.41
C VAL A 376 -60.87 14.29 16.44
N GLU A 377 -61.46 13.18 16.89
CA GLU A 377 -62.31 12.32 16.06
C GLU A 377 -63.54 13.10 15.54
N GLU A 378 -64.21 13.89 16.39
CA GLU A 378 -65.31 14.74 16.01
C GLU A 378 -64.93 15.85 15.02
N ALA A 379 -63.76 16.39 15.15
CA ALA A 379 -63.21 17.38 14.23
C ALA A 379 -62.86 16.76 12.86
N LEU A 380 -62.15 15.63 12.86
CA LEU A 380 -61.83 14.90 11.63
C LEU A 380 -63.06 14.44 10.85
N ALA A 381 -64.13 14.02 11.55
CA ALA A 381 -65.39 13.62 10.92
C ALA A 381 -66.02 14.74 10.06
N LYS A 382 -65.68 15.98 10.29
CA LYS A 382 -66.18 17.16 9.52
C LYS A 382 -65.30 17.50 8.31
N LEU A 383 -64.11 16.90 8.17
CA LEU A 383 -63.18 17.14 7.09
C LEU A 383 -63.41 16.15 5.92
N PRO A 384 -63.70 16.59 4.71
CA PRO A 384 -63.77 15.75 3.53
C PRO A 384 -62.48 14.98 3.27
N GLU A 385 -61.34 15.60 3.54
CA GLU A 385 -59.97 15.07 3.39
C GLU A 385 -59.67 13.95 4.36
N ALA A 386 -60.37 13.89 5.49
CA ALA A 386 -60.22 12.85 6.52
C ALA A 386 -61.07 11.58 6.25
N LYS A 387 -61.67 11.45 5.07
CA LYS A 387 -62.35 10.24 4.68
C LYS A 387 -61.39 9.05 4.70
N ASN A 388 -61.79 7.96 5.37
CA ASN A 388 -60.98 6.76 5.59
C ASN A 388 -59.72 7.01 6.49
N VAL A 389 -59.78 8.01 7.38
CA VAL A 389 -58.79 8.23 8.43
C VAL A 389 -59.22 7.60 9.72
N ARG A 390 -58.31 6.86 10.36
CA ARG A 390 -58.47 6.32 11.69
C ARG A 390 -57.48 7.00 12.65
N VAL A 391 -57.98 7.45 13.80
CA VAL A 391 -57.13 7.96 14.86
C VAL A 391 -56.51 6.80 15.58
N GLN A 392 -55.19 6.66 15.50
CA GLN A 392 -54.43 5.63 16.19
C GLN A 392 -54.06 6.06 17.61
N ASP A 393 -53.55 7.28 17.77
CA ASP A 393 -53.21 7.82 19.07
C ASP A 393 -53.32 9.35 19.11
N VAL A 394 -53.62 9.90 20.29
CA VAL A 394 -53.64 11.33 20.59
C VAL A 394 -52.89 11.55 21.89
N LEU A 395 -51.70 12.17 21.78
CA LEU A 395 -50.86 12.51 22.92
C LEU A 395 -50.98 13.98 23.25
N VAL A 396 -51.13 14.28 24.52
CA VAL A 396 -51.05 15.66 25.07
C VAL A 396 -49.67 15.84 25.62
N THR A 397 -48.96 16.82 25.10
CA THR A 397 -47.65 17.26 25.55
C THR A 397 -47.76 18.66 26.13
N ASP A 398 -46.71 19.15 26.71
CA ASP A 398 -46.59 20.57 27.18
C ASP A 398 -46.61 21.58 26.01
N GLU A 399 -46.22 21.16 24.81
CA GLU A 399 -46.21 21.98 23.59
C GLU A 399 -47.54 21.94 22.81
N GLY A 400 -48.42 20.94 23.04
CA GLY A 400 -49.69 20.79 22.36
C GLY A 400 -50.06 19.36 22.09
N LEU A 401 -50.94 19.15 21.11
CA LEU A 401 -51.39 17.82 20.71
C LEU A 401 -50.51 17.20 19.62
N VAL A 402 -50.14 15.94 19.81
CA VAL A 402 -49.48 15.12 18.80
C VAL A 402 -50.44 14.02 18.36
N LEU A 403 -50.77 14.01 17.06
CA LEU A 403 -51.71 13.07 16.48
C LEU A 403 -50.97 11.99 15.68
N THR A 404 -51.37 10.73 15.88
CA THR A 404 -50.98 9.63 15.01
C THR A 404 -52.23 9.09 14.33
N LEU A 405 -52.26 9.18 13.01
CA LEU A 405 -53.41 8.84 12.17
C LEU A 405 -53.00 7.73 11.20
N GLU A 406 -53.97 6.89 10.83
CA GLU A 406 -53.85 5.93 9.73
C GLU A 406 -54.82 6.35 8.62
N LYS A 407 -54.35 6.40 7.37
CA LYS A 407 -55.17 6.70 6.20
C LYS A 407 -54.96 5.66 5.12
N ALA A 408 -56.04 5.06 4.69
CA ALA A 408 -56.03 4.04 3.65
C ALA A 408 -56.02 4.72 2.24
N PHE A 409 -55.14 4.23 1.37
CA PHE A 409 -54.99 4.65 -0.01
C PHE A 409 -55.10 3.45 -0.96
N LYS A 410 -55.51 3.68 -2.19
CA LYS A 410 -55.52 2.65 -3.22
C LYS A 410 -54.09 2.22 -3.54
N GLY A 411 -53.83 0.94 -3.61
CA GLY A 411 -52.49 0.40 -3.85
C GLY A 411 -51.80 0.86 -5.20
N LYS A 412 -52.56 1.53 -6.09
CA LYS A 412 -52.05 2.10 -7.36
C LYS A 412 -51.70 3.58 -7.25
N THR A 413 -51.96 4.25 -6.10
CA THR A 413 -51.67 5.66 -5.90
C THR A 413 -50.12 5.82 -5.82
N SER A 414 -49.57 6.79 -6.54
CA SER A 414 -48.13 7.04 -6.50
C SER A 414 -47.69 7.60 -5.13
N LEU A 415 -46.42 7.41 -4.75
CA LEU A 415 -45.90 7.96 -3.50
C LEU A 415 -46.00 9.51 -3.46
N ALA A 416 -45.77 10.17 -4.59
CA ALA A 416 -45.86 11.61 -4.69
C ALA A 416 -47.32 12.10 -4.45
N GLU A 417 -48.31 11.46 -5.08
CA GLU A 417 -49.72 11.74 -4.87
C GLU A 417 -50.17 11.46 -3.45
N THR A 418 -49.72 10.35 -2.87
CA THR A 418 -49.98 10.01 -1.45
C THR A 418 -49.42 11.10 -0.53
N HIS A 419 -48.20 11.57 -0.77
CA HIS A 419 -47.60 12.63 0.01
C HIS A 419 -48.35 13.95 -0.10
N GLU A 420 -48.82 14.35 -1.30
CA GLU A 420 -49.59 15.56 -1.51
C GLU A 420 -50.94 15.50 -0.77
N LEU A 421 -51.62 14.36 -0.83
CA LEU A 421 -52.87 14.14 -0.12
C LEU A 421 -52.72 14.17 1.41
N MET A 422 -51.63 13.58 1.95
CA MET A 422 -51.30 13.67 3.34
C MET A 422 -50.98 15.08 3.79
N ALA A 423 -50.19 15.83 3.04
CA ALA A 423 -49.86 17.22 3.33
C ALA A 423 -51.13 18.13 3.24
N GLY A 424 -52.06 17.81 2.36
CA GLY A 424 -53.41 18.47 2.30
C GLY A 424 -54.21 18.23 3.57
N LEU A 425 -54.28 16.97 4.02
CA LEU A 425 -54.96 16.59 5.26
C LEU A 425 -54.33 17.25 6.51
N GLU A 426 -53.01 17.27 6.59
CA GLU A 426 -52.28 17.91 7.68
C GLU A 426 -52.60 19.41 7.77
N ARG A 427 -52.55 20.14 6.66
CA ARG A 427 -52.99 21.58 6.63
C ARG A 427 -54.42 21.77 7.08
N ALA A 428 -55.34 20.88 6.63
CA ALA A 428 -56.72 20.97 7.03
C ALA A 428 -56.91 20.72 8.55
N ILE A 429 -56.15 19.79 9.11
CA ILE A 429 -56.17 19.52 10.56
C ILE A 429 -55.67 20.74 11.33
N HIS A 430 -54.53 21.32 10.98
CA HIS A 430 -54.04 22.51 11.65
C HIS A 430 -55.00 23.71 11.56
N THR A 431 -55.79 23.79 10.51
CA THR A 431 -56.80 24.84 10.34
C THR A 431 -57.95 24.70 11.35
N ILE A 432 -58.41 23.50 11.63
CA ILE A 432 -59.57 23.24 12.52
C ILE A 432 -59.19 22.95 13.95
N LEU A 433 -57.93 22.52 14.18
CA LEU A 433 -57.37 22.21 15.50
C LEU A 433 -56.01 22.89 15.64
N PRO A 434 -56.01 24.24 15.94
CA PRO A 434 -54.76 25.01 16.03
C PRO A 434 -53.80 24.54 17.16
N GLU A 435 -54.33 23.83 18.16
CA GLU A 435 -53.56 23.25 19.25
C GLU A 435 -52.78 21.99 18.88
N VAL A 436 -52.94 21.48 17.66
CA VAL A 436 -52.15 20.35 17.15
C VAL A 436 -50.79 20.86 16.70
N MET A 437 -49.76 20.37 17.36
CA MET A 437 -48.39 20.70 17.05
C MET A 437 -47.82 19.80 15.95
N ARG A 438 -48.19 18.51 15.97
CA ARG A 438 -47.63 17.54 15.04
C ARG A 438 -48.66 16.52 14.62
N VAL A 439 -48.70 16.19 13.34
CA VAL A 439 -49.54 15.15 12.77
C VAL A 439 -48.66 14.10 12.08
N HIS A 440 -48.71 12.88 12.54
CA HIS A 440 -48.12 11.72 11.87
C HIS A 440 -49.24 10.96 11.16
N ILE A 441 -49.14 10.85 9.83
CA ILE A 441 -50.10 10.08 9.02
C ILE A 441 -49.39 8.86 8.44
N ASN A 442 -49.80 7.70 8.89
CA ASN A 442 -49.32 6.41 8.40
C ASN A 442 -50.19 5.98 7.20
N PRO A 443 -49.60 5.90 5.98
CA PRO A 443 -50.36 5.42 4.83
C PRO A 443 -50.55 3.91 4.90
N GLU A 444 -51.78 3.45 4.75
CA GLU A 444 -52.17 2.05 4.64
C GLU A 444 -52.70 1.75 3.24
N ILE A 445 -52.62 0.49 2.80
CA ILE A 445 -53.21 0.07 1.52
C ILE A 445 -54.64 -0.40 1.77
N GLU A 446 -55.60 0.15 1.03
CA GLU A 446 -56.98 -0.36 1.04
C GLU A 446 -56.97 -1.86 0.72
N ALA A 447 -57.55 -2.67 1.62
CA ALA A 447 -57.66 -4.11 1.50
C ALA A 447 -58.55 -4.54 0.32
#